data_820f6302620c423ead11f4b4011c4795
#
_entry.id   820f6302620c423ead11f4b4011c4795
#
_cell.length_a   1.000
_cell.length_b   1.000
_cell.length_c   1.000
_cell.angle_alpha   90.00
_cell.angle_beta   90.00
_cell.angle_gamma   90.00
#
_symmetry.space_group_name_H-M   'P 1'
#
loop_
_entity.id
_entity.type
_entity.pdbx_description
1 polymer ?
#
loop_
_entity_poly.entity_id
_entity_poly.type
_entity_poly.pdbx_seq_one_letter_code
_entity_poly.pdbx_strand_id
1 'polypeptide(L)'
;LRTFTNDFFSGPSKLRFVERIVREVRRHFECTTTEELLRDWPASAPDLSPRTILGVSTTHETGACIVRDGRLVAAINEERLSRRKLDNRYPPERSIREVLRISGVAPGEIDAVAIAGLHWTDLLLQSLESLARDVRDFHAWNDYFPHLVRVLYRAFYFWRALGYRRVLRFLESEWGVRPRVLYVEHHEAHASSVYRTDANDPVLVVTADGVGDDVSFTVSRAERSTIRRVETLFYPNSFGQFYTACTQILGFKAGRHEGKITGLAGYGKPNPELLRAIEGTFFADDGFRLHKRYYSEGFLRPRRSTWRDLAAGRLDLFSFEYRNYKVPLKRLVDGHPREEVAFAFQHLLEREVVRLVRRHVNGGPVNLALAGGVFANVRLNHALSKELAARSIY
;
A
#
# COMPACT_ATOMS: atom_id res chain seq x y z
N LEU A 1 -24.28 -18.29 -23.58
CA LEU A 1 -23.55 -17.39 -22.70
C LEU A 1 -22.23 -18.02 -22.18
N ARG A 2 -22.21 -19.32 -21.78
CA ARG A 2 -20.99 -20.00 -21.29
C ARG A 2 -19.90 -20.20 -22.37
N THR A 3 -20.28 -20.52 -23.61
CA THR A 3 -19.37 -20.70 -24.75
C THR A 3 -18.79 -19.35 -25.22
N PHE A 4 -19.63 -18.33 -25.30
CA PHE A 4 -19.21 -16.99 -25.76
C PHE A 4 -18.20 -16.33 -24.79
N THR A 5 -18.37 -16.54 -23.48
CA THR A 5 -17.43 -16.00 -22.47
C THR A 5 -16.08 -16.70 -22.50
N ASN A 6 -15.99 -18.00 -22.74
CA ASN A 6 -14.72 -18.71 -22.79
C ASN A 6 -13.87 -18.33 -24.00
N ASP A 7 -14.45 -18.15 -25.19
CA ASP A 7 -13.72 -17.79 -26.41
C ASP A 7 -13.27 -16.32 -26.41
N PHE A 8 -14.06 -15.42 -25.82
CA PHE A 8 -13.69 -14.01 -25.70
C PHE A 8 -12.52 -13.79 -24.73
N PHE A 9 -12.43 -14.62 -23.69
CA PHE A 9 -11.42 -14.48 -22.64
C PHE A 9 -10.19 -15.41 -22.79
N SER A 10 -10.10 -16.22 -23.82
CA SER A 10 -8.94 -17.08 -24.12
C SER A 10 -8.15 -16.55 -25.31
N GLY A 11 -6.96 -15.98 -25.10
CA GLY A 11 -6.04 -15.67 -26.18
C GLY A 11 -5.53 -14.21 -26.28
N PRO A 12 -4.71 -13.88 -27.31
CA PRO A 12 -4.07 -12.57 -27.51
C PRO A 12 -5.03 -11.37 -27.64
N SER A 13 -6.31 -11.63 -27.95
CA SER A 13 -7.36 -10.60 -28.08
C SER A 13 -7.67 -9.89 -26.76
N LYS A 14 -7.54 -10.57 -25.63
CA LYS A 14 -7.75 -9.98 -24.29
C LYS A 14 -6.77 -8.86 -24.01
N LEU A 15 -5.48 -9.16 -24.22
CA LEU A 15 -4.39 -8.21 -23.92
C LEU A 15 -4.57 -6.96 -24.79
N ARG A 16 -4.84 -7.14 -26.09
CA ARG A 16 -5.08 -6.01 -27.00
C ARG A 16 -6.27 -5.15 -26.60
N PHE A 17 -7.33 -5.76 -26.06
CA PHE A 17 -8.50 -5.03 -25.58
C PHE A 17 -8.15 -4.14 -24.36
N VAL A 18 -7.48 -4.72 -23.35
CA VAL A 18 -7.05 -3.95 -22.15
C VAL A 18 -6.01 -2.90 -22.50
N GLU A 19 -5.02 -3.23 -23.33
CA GLU A 19 -4.02 -2.26 -23.83
C GLU A 19 -4.66 -1.10 -24.60
N ARG A 20 -5.73 -1.39 -25.38
CA ARG A 20 -6.49 -0.34 -26.08
C ARG A 20 -7.21 0.57 -25.09
N ILE A 21 -7.86 0.02 -24.05
CA ILE A 21 -8.50 0.82 -22.99
C ILE A 21 -7.47 1.68 -22.28
N VAL A 22 -6.34 1.12 -21.85
CA VAL A 22 -5.26 1.86 -21.18
C VAL A 22 -4.77 3.02 -22.07
N ARG A 23 -4.54 2.73 -23.35
CA ARG A 23 -4.09 3.74 -24.33
C ARG A 23 -5.11 4.84 -24.53
N GLU A 24 -6.40 4.48 -24.60
CA GLU A 24 -7.48 5.44 -24.79
C GLU A 24 -7.68 6.32 -23.55
N VAL A 25 -7.62 5.73 -22.35
CA VAL A 25 -7.66 6.47 -21.09
C VAL A 25 -6.48 7.44 -20.98
N ARG A 26 -5.26 7.01 -21.33
CA ARG A 26 -4.08 7.89 -21.34
C ARG A 26 -4.22 9.06 -22.33
N ARG A 27 -4.87 8.84 -23.48
CA ARG A 27 -5.10 9.90 -24.48
C ARG A 27 -6.11 10.96 -24.03
N HIS A 28 -7.15 10.54 -23.31
CA HIS A 28 -8.25 11.42 -22.89
C HIS A 28 -7.99 12.14 -21.57
N PHE A 29 -7.16 11.56 -20.72
CA PHE A 29 -6.76 12.17 -19.48
C PHE A 29 -5.25 12.43 -19.61
N GLU A 30 -4.84 13.65 -19.84
CA GLU A 30 -3.41 14.04 -19.77
C GLU A 30 -2.86 13.67 -18.41
N CYS A 31 -2.53 12.37 -18.27
CA CYS A 31 -2.00 11.80 -17.04
C CYS A 31 -0.53 12.15 -16.96
N THR A 32 -0.25 13.22 -16.28
CA THR A 32 1.10 13.64 -15.96
C THR A 32 1.51 12.96 -14.66
N THR A 33 2.46 12.04 -14.72
CA THR A 33 3.06 11.45 -13.52
C THR A 33 3.85 12.52 -12.76
N THR A 34 4.08 12.30 -11.47
CA THR A 34 4.93 13.19 -10.65
C THR A 34 6.32 13.35 -11.28
N GLU A 35 6.87 12.29 -11.90
CA GLU A 35 8.13 12.34 -12.66
C GLU A 35 8.04 13.19 -13.93
N GLU A 36 6.94 13.13 -14.67
CA GLU A 36 6.72 13.97 -15.85
C GLU A 36 6.51 15.43 -15.47
N LEU A 37 5.73 15.69 -14.39
CA LEU A 37 5.59 17.02 -13.82
C LEU A 37 6.93 17.62 -13.35
N LEU A 38 7.82 16.80 -12.83
CA LEU A 38 9.16 17.22 -12.42
C LEU A 38 10.14 17.32 -13.60
N ARG A 39 9.93 16.55 -14.69
CA ARG A 39 10.74 16.58 -15.91
C ARG A 39 10.43 17.79 -16.77
N ASP A 40 9.16 18.16 -16.88
CA ASP A 40 8.68 19.33 -17.61
C ASP A 40 8.78 20.63 -16.78
N TRP A 41 9.31 20.53 -15.56
CA TRP A 41 9.63 21.68 -14.75
C TRP A 41 10.80 22.41 -15.40
N PRO A 42 10.60 23.65 -15.88
CA PRO A 42 11.65 24.36 -16.57
C PRO A 42 12.84 24.57 -15.63
N ALA A 43 13.96 23.97 -15.99
CA ALA A 43 15.25 24.10 -15.26
C ALA A 43 15.72 25.58 -15.16
N SER A 44 15.06 26.49 -15.84
CA SER A 44 15.33 27.93 -15.89
C SER A 44 14.25 28.80 -15.25
N ALA A 45 13.22 28.22 -14.57
CA ALA A 45 12.29 29.02 -13.81
C ALA A 45 13.00 29.61 -12.58
N PRO A 46 12.81 30.90 -12.27
CA PRO A 46 13.35 31.47 -11.04
C PRO A 46 12.83 30.65 -9.88
N ASP A 47 13.72 30.21 -8.99
CA ASP A 47 13.60 29.35 -7.80
C ASP A 47 12.14 29.24 -7.25
N LEU A 48 11.31 28.45 -7.98
CA LEU A 48 9.90 28.17 -7.65
C LEU A 48 9.77 26.82 -6.92
N SER A 49 10.88 26.24 -6.44
CA SER A 49 10.80 25.10 -5.56
C SER A 49 10.01 25.49 -4.31
N PRO A 50 8.93 24.79 -3.98
CA PRO A 50 8.13 25.13 -2.81
C PRO A 50 8.99 25.02 -1.57
N ARG A 51 9.16 26.13 -0.85
CA ARG A 51 9.95 26.18 0.38
C ARG A 51 9.18 25.66 1.58
N THR A 52 7.86 25.90 1.58
CA THR A 52 6.97 25.49 2.66
C THR A 52 5.88 24.59 2.12
N ILE A 53 5.91 23.31 2.53
CA ILE A 53 4.96 22.30 2.10
C ILE A 53 4.14 21.81 3.29
N LEU A 54 2.83 21.85 3.16
CA LEU A 54 1.90 21.18 4.06
C LEU A 54 1.68 19.74 3.55
N GLY A 55 2.24 18.74 4.23
CA GLY A 55 1.96 17.33 3.96
C GLY A 55 0.67 16.89 4.65
N VAL A 56 -0.18 16.14 3.94
CA VAL A 56 -1.45 15.62 4.48
C VAL A 56 -1.59 14.14 4.17
N SER A 57 -1.76 13.31 5.21
CA SER A 57 -2.10 11.90 5.08
C SER A 57 -3.61 11.71 4.96
N THR A 58 -4.02 10.86 4.00
CA THR A 58 -5.43 10.58 3.67
C THR A 58 -5.85 9.16 4.00
N THR A 59 -4.97 8.36 4.61
CA THR A 59 -5.16 6.94 4.88
C THR A 59 -6.03 6.68 6.12
N HIS A 60 -5.99 5.47 6.65
CA HIS A 60 -6.74 5.08 7.86
C HIS A 60 -6.30 5.79 9.14
N GLU A 61 -5.13 6.42 9.12
CA GLU A 61 -4.64 7.34 10.16
C GLU A 61 -4.30 8.66 9.48
N THR A 62 -5.17 9.64 9.63
CA THR A 62 -4.95 10.96 9.06
C THR A 62 -4.00 11.78 9.92
N GLY A 63 -3.28 12.69 9.30
CA GLY A 63 -2.36 13.58 9.98
C GLY A 63 -1.83 14.67 9.04
N ALA A 64 -1.04 15.57 9.59
CA ALA A 64 -0.41 16.63 8.84
C ALA A 64 1.05 16.83 9.27
N CYS A 65 1.85 17.40 8.37
CA CYS A 65 3.21 17.83 8.66
C CYS A 65 3.55 19.14 7.92
N ILE A 66 4.54 19.86 8.41
CA ILE A 66 5.18 20.99 7.72
C ILE A 66 6.61 20.61 7.40
N VAL A 67 6.94 20.72 6.12
CA VAL A 67 8.32 20.69 5.63
C VAL A 67 8.68 22.08 5.14
N ARG A 68 9.76 22.67 5.65
CA ARG A 68 10.27 23.98 5.24
C ARG A 68 11.75 23.84 4.85
N ASP A 69 12.09 24.32 3.67
CA ASP A 69 13.46 24.26 3.11
C ASP A 69 14.06 22.84 3.18
N GLY A 70 13.25 21.83 2.83
CA GLY A 70 13.62 20.41 2.83
C GLY A 70 13.72 19.76 4.23
N ARG A 71 13.38 20.47 5.30
CA ARG A 71 13.41 19.94 6.68
C ARG A 71 12.02 19.76 7.25
N LEU A 72 11.80 18.63 7.90
CA LEU A 72 10.59 18.37 8.68
C LEU A 72 10.59 19.26 9.93
N VAL A 73 9.65 20.20 10.01
CA VAL A 73 9.54 21.15 11.11
C VAL A 73 8.54 20.69 12.17
N ALA A 74 7.40 20.15 11.73
CA ALA A 74 6.36 19.66 12.62
C ALA A 74 5.60 18.51 11.95
N ALA A 75 5.17 17.52 12.74
CA ALA A 75 4.28 16.43 12.27
C ALA A 75 3.42 15.93 13.43
N ILE A 76 2.14 15.66 13.16
CA ILE A 76 1.23 15.11 14.15
C ILE A 76 0.08 14.34 13.48
N ASN A 77 -0.32 13.21 14.07
CA ASN A 77 -1.51 12.47 13.67
C ASN A 77 -2.76 13.03 14.33
N GLU A 78 -3.88 13.02 13.60
CA GLU A 78 -5.17 13.53 14.07
C GLU A 78 -5.64 12.83 15.35
N GLU A 79 -5.35 11.53 15.50
CA GLU A 79 -5.71 10.74 16.69
C GLU A 79 -5.09 11.27 18.00
N ARG A 80 -3.91 11.90 17.92
CA ARG A 80 -3.22 12.46 19.10
C ARG A 80 -3.98 13.65 19.69
N LEU A 81 -4.64 14.40 18.81
CA LEU A 81 -5.41 15.58 19.16
C LEU A 81 -6.89 15.25 19.45
N SER A 82 -7.46 14.35 18.66
CA SER A 82 -8.85 13.95 18.79
C SER A 82 -9.11 12.93 19.90
N ARG A 83 -8.04 12.26 20.39
CA ARG A 83 -8.10 11.13 21.34
C ARG A 83 -8.94 9.93 20.83
N ARG A 84 -9.13 9.84 19.52
CA ARG A 84 -9.82 8.73 18.88
C ARG A 84 -8.80 7.90 18.13
N LYS A 85 -8.56 6.67 18.55
CA LYS A 85 -7.61 5.76 17.89
C LYS A 85 -8.07 5.46 16.45
N LEU A 86 -7.11 5.51 15.50
CA LEU A 86 -7.36 5.36 14.06
C LEU A 86 -8.35 6.41 13.55
N ASP A 87 -8.17 7.66 13.94
CA ASP A 87 -9.01 8.76 13.44
C ASP A 87 -8.71 9.00 11.96
N ASN A 88 -9.71 8.66 11.13
CA ASN A 88 -9.65 8.77 9.67
C ASN A 88 -10.48 9.94 9.13
N ARG A 89 -10.81 10.92 9.96
CA ARG A 89 -11.52 12.13 9.51
C ARG A 89 -10.64 12.91 8.57
N TYR A 90 -11.23 13.34 7.48
CA TYR A 90 -10.55 14.04 6.43
C TYR A 90 -11.33 15.29 5.99
N PRO A 91 -10.72 16.45 5.91
CA PRO A 91 -9.31 16.74 6.20
C PRO A 91 -8.96 16.61 7.69
N PRO A 92 -7.67 16.39 8.03
CA PRO A 92 -7.22 16.35 9.44
C PRO A 92 -7.07 17.78 9.97
N GLU A 93 -8.18 18.42 10.23
CA GLU A 93 -8.25 19.87 10.54
C GLU A 93 -7.44 20.24 11.80
N ARG A 94 -7.51 19.42 12.84
CA ARG A 94 -6.78 19.69 14.09
C ARG A 94 -5.28 19.57 13.88
N SER A 95 -4.85 18.53 13.13
CA SER A 95 -3.44 18.33 12.80
C SER A 95 -2.91 19.48 11.95
N ILE A 96 -3.68 19.96 10.96
CA ILE A 96 -3.28 21.08 10.12
C ILE A 96 -3.10 22.36 10.98
N ARG A 97 -4.07 22.70 11.82
CA ARG A 97 -3.95 23.85 12.74
C ARG A 97 -2.75 23.71 13.68
N GLU A 98 -2.54 22.51 14.22
CA GLU A 98 -1.48 22.27 15.20
C GLU A 98 -0.07 22.31 14.60
N VAL A 99 0.13 21.73 13.39
CA VAL A 99 1.46 21.84 12.74
C VAL A 99 1.80 23.26 12.33
N LEU A 100 0.82 24.07 11.91
CA LEU A 100 1.01 25.49 11.66
C LEU A 100 1.37 26.24 12.94
N ARG A 101 0.67 25.97 14.04
CA ARG A 101 0.95 26.57 15.34
C ARG A 101 2.36 26.23 15.85
N ILE A 102 2.76 24.94 15.78
CA ILE A 102 4.08 24.48 16.26
C ILE A 102 5.20 25.03 15.38
N SER A 103 5.02 25.04 14.08
CA SER A 103 6.05 25.48 13.13
C SER A 103 6.18 27.00 13.05
N GLY A 104 5.20 27.75 13.56
CA GLY A 104 5.12 29.20 13.39
C GLY A 104 4.89 29.65 11.94
N VAL A 105 4.52 28.73 11.04
CA VAL A 105 4.24 29.03 9.63
C VAL A 105 2.88 29.70 9.51
N ALA A 106 2.85 30.86 8.90
CA ALA A 106 1.57 31.49 8.54
C ALA A 106 0.91 30.76 7.37
N PRO A 107 -0.43 30.59 7.36
CA PRO A 107 -1.12 29.88 6.29
C PRO A 107 -0.81 30.41 4.87
N GLY A 108 -0.57 31.71 4.73
CA GLY A 108 -0.18 32.34 3.45
C GLY A 108 1.24 32.01 2.98
N GLU A 109 2.08 31.42 3.85
CA GLU A 109 3.43 30.95 3.49
C GLU A 109 3.43 29.52 2.92
N ILE A 110 2.28 28.85 2.86
CA ILE A 110 2.18 27.50 2.30
C ILE A 110 2.23 27.58 0.76
N ASP A 111 3.34 27.17 0.18
CA ASP A 111 3.53 27.13 -1.27
C ASP A 111 2.76 25.98 -1.92
N ALA A 112 2.74 24.83 -1.25
CA ALA A 112 2.08 23.61 -1.76
C ALA A 112 1.50 22.74 -0.65
N VAL A 113 0.46 21.97 -1.00
CA VAL A 113 -0.07 20.86 -0.21
C VAL A 113 0.32 19.55 -0.88
N ALA A 114 1.09 18.73 -0.21
CA ALA A 114 1.42 17.37 -0.64
C ALA A 114 0.44 16.37 -0.01
N ILE A 115 -0.26 15.62 -0.84
CA ILE A 115 -1.24 14.62 -0.42
C ILE A 115 -0.66 13.24 -0.67
N ALA A 116 -0.55 12.42 0.39
CA ALA A 116 -0.14 11.04 0.26
C ALA A 116 -1.25 10.20 -0.39
N GLY A 117 -0.97 9.67 -1.56
CA GLY A 117 -1.89 8.92 -2.42
C GLY A 117 -1.99 9.53 -3.82
N LEU A 118 -2.16 8.66 -4.81
CA LEU A 118 -2.32 9.08 -6.21
C LEU A 118 -3.62 9.83 -6.46
N HIS A 119 -3.58 10.70 -7.44
CA HIS A 119 -4.81 11.24 -8.01
C HIS A 119 -5.66 10.10 -8.58
N TRP A 120 -6.98 10.24 -8.59
CA TRP A 120 -7.88 9.16 -9.01
C TRP A 120 -7.66 8.66 -10.44
N THR A 121 -7.22 9.51 -11.36
CA THR A 121 -6.90 9.14 -12.75
C THR A 121 -5.71 8.21 -12.79
N ASP A 122 -4.64 8.54 -12.07
CA ASP A 122 -3.41 7.75 -12.00
C ASP A 122 -3.68 6.41 -11.31
N LEU A 123 -4.50 6.44 -10.26
CA LEU A 123 -4.92 5.24 -9.57
C LEU A 123 -5.78 4.31 -10.44
N LEU A 124 -6.68 4.87 -11.26
CA LEU A 124 -7.47 4.10 -12.23
C LEU A 124 -6.55 3.51 -13.30
N LEU A 125 -5.62 4.29 -13.85
CA LEU A 125 -4.64 3.82 -14.83
C LEU A 125 -3.78 2.71 -14.27
N GLN A 126 -3.26 2.86 -13.07
CA GLN A 126 -2.45 1.85 -12.40
C GLN A 126 -3.23 0.55 -12.17
N SER A 127 -4.53 0.64 -11.83
CA SER A 127 -5.40 -0.52 -11.69
C SER A 127 -5.64 -1.23 -13.02
N LEU A 128 -5.79 -0.48 -14.13
CA LEU A 128 -5.91 -1.02 -15.49
C LEU A 128 -4.60 -1.66 -15.97
N GLU A 129 -3.46 -1.07 -15.66
CA GLU A 129 -2.14 -1.63 -15.97
C GLU A 129 -1.86 -2.91 -15.18
N SER A 130 -2.26 -2.95 -13.91
CA SER A 130 -2.21 -4.18 -13.09
C SER A 130 -3.07 -5.27 -13.72
N LEU A 131 -4.30 -4.95 -14.13
CA LEU A 131 -5.16 -5.88 -14.84
C LEU A 131 -4.53 -6.37 -16.16
N ALA A 132 -3.95 -5.48 -16.95
CA ALA A 132 -3.29 -5.83 -18.23
C ALA A 132 -2.11 -6.79 -18.04
N ARG A 133 -1.36 -6.61 -16.95
CA ARG A 133 -0.23 -7.48 -16.61
C ARG A 133 -0.69 -8.87 -16.20
N ASP A 134 -1.70 -8.95 -15.35
CA ASP A 134 -2.15 -10.20 -14.76
C ASP A 134 -3.07 -10.99 -15.71
N VAL A 135 -3.65 -10.32 -16.72
CA VAL A 135 -4.60 -10.92 -17.66
C VAL A 135 -4.03 -12.11 -18.46
N ARG A 136 -2.71 -12.14 -18.66
CA ARG A 136 -2.04 -13.26 -19.34
C ARG A 136 -2.16 -14.57 -18.58
N ASP A 137 -2.22 -14.48 -17.26
CA ASP A 137 -2.26 -15.62 -16.34
C ASP A 137 -3.70 -16.03 -15.98
N PHE A 138 -4.70 -15.31 -16.49
CA PHE A 138 -6.10 -15.60 -16.23
C PHE A 138 -6.63 -16.71 -17.12
N HIS A 139 -7.20 -17.74 -16.50
CA HIS A 139 -7.75 -18.88 -17.21
C HIS A 139 -9.27 -19.04 -17.01
N ALA A 140 -9.85 -18.37 -16.02
CA ALA A 140 -11.26 -18.45 -15.69
C ALA A 140 -11.85 -17.07 -15.39
N TRP A 141 -13.18 -16.94 -15.50
CA TRP A 141 -13.90 -15.70 -15.13
C TRP A 141 -13.61 -15.26 -13.70
N ASN A 142 -13.40 -16.22 -12.80
CA ASN A 142 -13.08 -15.95 -11.41
C ASN A 142 -11.76 -15.16 -11.23
N ASP A 143 -10.83 -15.24 -12.18
CA ASP A 143 -9.55 -14.54 -12.12
C ASP A 143 -9.72 -13.04 -12.47
N TYR A 144 -10.72 -12.71 -13.31
CA TYR A 144 -11.01 -11.34 -13.73
C TYR A 144 -11.81 -10.55 -12.70
N PHE A 145 -12.69 -11.24 -12.00
CA PHE A 145 -13.69 -10.57 -11.18
C PHE A 145 -13.08 -9.71 -10.06
N PRO A 146 -12.02 -10.10 -9.33
CA PRO A 146 -11.38 -9.26 -8.34
C PRO A 146 -10.83 -7.95 -8.94
N HIS A 147 -10.22 -8.05 -10.12
CA HIS A 147 -9.67 -6.87 -10.81
C HIS A 147 -10.78 -5.99 -11.37
N LEU A 148 -11.84 -6.58 -11.91
CA LEU A 148 -13.01 -5.83 -12.36
C LEU A 148 -13.67 -5.10 -11.20
N VAL A 149 -13.89 -5.77 -10.07
CA VAL A 149 -14.45 -5.15 -8.86
C VAL A 149 -13.55 -3.99 -8.39
N ARG A 150 -12.23 -4.12 -8.45
CA ARG A 150 -11.29 -3.04 -8.13
C ARG A 150 -11.44 -1.86 -9.08
N VAL A 151 -11.45 -2.11 -10.38
CA VAL A 151 -11.61 -1.04 -11.40
C VAL A 151 -12.95 -0.33 -11.20
N LEU A 152 -14.03 -1.08 -11.00
CA LEU A 152 -15.36 -0.51 -10.73
C LEU A 152 -15.40 0.25 -9.41
N TYR A 153 -14.78 -0.30 -8.35
CA TYR A 153 -14.66 0.37 -7.07
C TYR A 153 -13.87 1.68 -7.20
N ARG A 154 -12.79 1.72 -7.95
CA ARG A 154 -12.01 2.92 -8.22
C ARG A 154 -12.80 3.96 -9.03
N ALA A 155 -13.51 3.50 -10.05
CA ALA A 155 -14.41 4.35 -10.82
C ALA A 155 -15.56 4.91 -9.96
N PHE A 156 -16.12 4.09 -9.06
CA PHE A 156 -17.17 4.52 -8.13
C PHE A 156 -16.63 5.45 -7.02
N TYR A 157 -15.42 5.22 -6.55
CA TYR A 157 -14.73 6.06 -5.57
C TYR A 157 -14.23 7.39 -6.12
N PHE A 158 -14.43 7.65 -7.41
CA PHE A 158 -14.27 8.99 -7.99
C PHE A 158 -14.85 10.08 -7.09
N TRP A 159 -16.00 9.87 -6.50
CA TRP A 159 -16.62 10.82 -5.56
C TRP A 159 -15.82 11.04 -4.27
N ARG A 160 -15.07 10.05 -3.81
CA ARG A 160 -14.19 10.18 -2.63
C ARG A 160 -12.83 10.80 -2.97
N ALA A 161 -12.37 10.62 -4.18
CA ALA A 161 -11.14 11.23 -4.69
C ALA A 161 -11.26 12.77 -4.82
N LEU A 162 -12.46 13.30 -4.75
CA LEU A 162 -12.67 14.73 -4.48
C LEU A 162 -12.24 15.14 -3.05
N GLY A 163 -11.70 14.21 -2.29
CA GLY A 163 -11.19 14.45 -0.93
C GLY A 163 -10.17 15.58 -0.84
N TYR A 164 -9.24 15.70 -1.82
CA TYR A 164 -8.28 16.81 -1.87
C TYR A 164 -8.98 18.18 -1.90
N ARG A 165 -10.15 18.28 -2.57
CA ARG A 165 -10.95 19.51 -2.57
C ARG A 165 -11.45 19.89 -1.18
N ARG A 166 -11.54 18.93 -0.25
CA ARG A 166 -11.89 19.19 1.15
C ARG A 166 -10.75 19.88 1.89
N VAL A 167 -9.50 19.46 1.65
CA VAL A 167 -8.33 20.17 2.22
C VAL A 167 -8.26 21.58 1.68
N LEU A 168 -8.35 21.76 0.36
CA LEU A 168 -8.33 23.11 -0.23
C LEU A 168 -9.47 23.98 0.25
N ARG A 169 -10.70 23.43 0.31
CA ARG A 169 -11.85 24.17 0.85
C ARG A 169 -11.67 24.55 2.31
N PHE A 170 -11.08 23.65 3.10
CA PHE A 170 -10.78 23.95 4.49
C PHE A 170 -9.76 25.09 4.61
N LEU A 171 -8.65 25.04 3.87
CA LEU A 171 -7.63 26.08 3.88
C LEU A 171 -8.20 27.44 3.40
N GLU A 172 -9.03 27.39 2.36
CA GLU A 172 -9.69 28.58 1.82
C GLU A 172 -10.71 29.18 2.79
N SER A 173 -11.56 28.34 3.41
CA SER A 173 -12.58 28.82 4.34
C SER A 173 -12.00 29.35 5.66
N GLU A 174 -10.89 28.78 6.14
CA GLU A 174 -10.27 29.18 7.41
C GLU A 174 -9.33 30.39 7.25
N TRP A 175 -8.58 30.43 6.14
CA TRP A 175 -7.49 31.39 5.98
C TRP A 175 -7.43 32.09 4.61
N GLY A 176 -8.36 31.82 3.72
CA GLY A 176 -8.39 32.43 2.39
C GLY A 176 -7.26 31.98 1.45
N VAL A 177 -6.57 30.86 1.74
CA VAL A 177 -5.41 30.42 0.98
C VAL A 177 -5.73 29.24 0.06
N ARG A 178 -5.16 29.26 -1.16
CA ARG A 178 -5.30 28.21 -2.17
C ARG A 178 -3.93 27.78 -2.68
N PRO A 179 -3.17 27.01 -1.91
CA PRO A 179 -1.88 26.51 -2.34
C PRO A 179 -2.02 25.48 -3.47
N ARG A 180 -0.93 25.27 -4.20
CA ARG A 180 -0.81 24.23 -5.21
C ARG A 180 -0.92 22.85 -4.58
N VAL A 181 -1.52 21.88 -5.28
CA VAL A 181 -1.63 20.47 -4.80
C VAL A 181 -0.65 19.57 -5.53
N LEU A 182 0.07 18.77 -4.76
CA LEU A 182 0.96 17.72 -5.24
C LEU A 182 0.44 16.37 -4.73
N TYR A 183 0.43 15.36 -5.59
CA TYR A 183 0.10 13.99 -5.22
C TYR A 183 1.38 13.18 -5.15
N VAL A 184 1.54 12.41 -4.08
CA VAL A 184 2.71 11.55 -3.86
C VAL A 184 2.20 10.12 -3.71
N GLU A 185 2.69 9.21 -4.54
CA GLU A 185 2.33 7.81 -4.45
C GLU A 185 2.64 7.25 -3.05
N HIS A 186 1.78 6.39 -2.53
CA HIS A 186 1.79 5.91 -1.15
C HIS A 186 3.15 5.33 -0.72
N HIS A 187 3.73 4.44 -1.51
CA HIS A 187 5.03 3.83 -1.20
C HIS A 187 6.20 4.78 -1.43
N GLU A 188 6.07 5.75 -2.32
CA GLU A 188 7.04 6.83 -2.48
C GLU A 188 7.04 7.74 -1.26
N ALA A 189 5.85 8.05 -0.71
CA ALA A 189 5.75 8.80 0.55
C ALA A 189 6.40 8.04 1.70
N HIS A 190 6.20 6.72 1.83
CA HIS A 190 6.89 5.88 2.79
C HIS A 190 8.41 5.90 2.59
N ALA A 191 8.88 5.67 1.37
CA ALA A 191 10.32 5.65 1.07
C ALA A 191 10.98 7.00 1.37
N SER A 192 10.32 8.10 1.00
CA SER A 192 10.82 9.45 1.26
C SER A 192 10.88 9.76 2.76
N SER A 193 9.89 9.31 3.53
CA SER A 193 9.85 9.58 4.98
C SER A 193 11.02 8.98 5.74
N VAL A 194 11.45 7.76 5.37
CA VAL A 194 12.55 7.08 6.05
C VAL A 194 13.92 7.47 5.49
N TYR A 195 14.03 7.73 4.18
CA TYR A 195 15.30 8.10 3.56
C TYR A 195 15.73 9.54 3.87
N ARG A 196 14.80 10.48 3.81
CA ARG A 196 15.12 11.91 3.96
C ARG A 196 15.25 12.38 5.40
N THR A 197 14.94 11.53 6.37
CA THR A 197 15.05 11.91 7.78
C THR A 197 16.42 11.62 8.36
N ASP A 198 17.03 10.46 8.10
CA ASP A 198 18.30 10.11 8.75
C ASP A 198 19.06 8.90 8.17
N ALA A 199 18.71 8.44 6.96
CA ALA A 199 19.36 7.25 6.41
C ALA A 199 20.77 7.52 5.87
N ASN A 200 21.70 6.60 6.14
CA ASN A 200 23.06 6.66 5.61
C ASN A 200 23.12 6.30 4.12
N ASP A 201 23.71 7.16 3.30
CA ASP A 201 23.93 6.92 1.88
C ASP A 201 25.13 5.98 1.60
N PRO A 202 25.04 5.08 0.63
CA PRO A 202 23.83 4.65 -0.07
C PRO A 202 22.98 3.72 0.80
N VAL A 203 21.66 3.69 0.55
CA VAL A 203 20.73 2.89 1.33
C VAL A 203 19.75 2.12 0.43
N LEU A 204 19.42 0.91 0.84
CA LEU A 204 18.33 0.13 0.26
C LEU A 204 17.05 0.41 1.05
N VAL A 205 16.11 1.10 0.42
CA VAL A 205 14.84 1.46 1.03
C VAL A 205 13.81 0.37 0.69
N VAL A 206 13.22 -0.21 1.71
CA VAL A 206 12.18 -1.24 1.56
C VAL A 206 10.88 -0.72 2.15
N THR A 207 9.82 -0.74 1.37
CA THR A 207 8.50 -0.36 1.87
C THR A 207 7.54 -1.54 1.76
N ALA A 208 6.74 -1.78 2.80
CA ALA A 208 5.79 -2.89 2.81
C ALA A 208 4.53 -2.53 3.61
N ASP A 209 3.37 -2.72 2.97
CA ASP A 209 2.07 -2.42 3.58
C ASP A 209 1.01 -3.47 3.18
N GLY A 210 -0.21 -3.31 3.66
CA GLY A 210 -1.36 -4.08 3.20
C GLY A 210 -1.64 -3.79 1.73
N VAL A 211 -1.89 -2.54 1.42
CA VAL A 211 -2.01 -1.98 0.08
C VAL A 211 -2.04 -0.44 0.16
N GLY A 212 -1.28 0.21 -0.70
CA GLY A 212 -1.34 1.65 -0.92
C GLY A 212 -1.18 1.92 -2.42
N ASP A 213 -2.16 2.60 -3.03
CA ASP A 213 -2.17 2.89 -4.46
C ASP A 213 -1.90 1.66 -5.36
N ASP A 214 -2.55 0.52 -5.06
CA ASP A 214 -2.36 -0.79 -5.70
C ASP A 214 -0.97 -1.43 -5.57
N VAL A 215 -0.07 -0.81 -4.87
CA VAL A 215 1.24 -1.35 -4.51
C VAL A 215 1.19 -1.89 -3.08
N SER A 216 1.93 -2.95 -2.79
CA SER A 216 2.00 -3.58 -1.47
C SER A 216 3.42 -3.67 -0.92
N PHE A 217 4.41 -3.63 -1.81
CA PHE A 217 5.81 -3.76 -1.45
C PHE A 217 6.71 -3.11 -2.51
N THR A 218 7.74 -2.40 -2.09
CA THR A 218 8.76 -1.90 -3.00
C THR A 218 10.16 -2.08 -2.42
N VAL A 219 11.15 -2.22 -3.32
CA VAL A 219 12.57 -2.03 -3.01
C VAL A 219 13.08 -0.89 -3.87
N SER A 220 13.77 0.05 -3.26
CA SER A 220 14.36 1.19 -3.93
C SER A 220 15.82 1.35 -3.52
N ARG A 221 16.67 1.78 -4.45
CA ARG A 221 18.02 2.25 -4.15
C ARG A 221 17.98 3.75 -3.98
N ALA A 222 18.49 4.23 -2.88
CA ALA A 222 18.55 5.66 -2.61
C ALA A 222 19.99 6.10 -2.39
N GLU A 223 20.38 7.16 -3.08
CA GLU A 223 21.71 7.76 -3.03
C GLU A 223 21.63 9.22 -3.51
N ARG A 224 22.37 10.12 -2.84
CA ARG A 224 22.48 11.55 -3.22
C ARG A 224 21.13 12.21 -3.48
N SER A 225 20.21 12.03 -2.54
CA SER A 225 18.84 12.56 -2.60
C SER A 225 17.94 11.99 -3.70
N THR A 226 18.39 10.97 -4.44
CA THR A 226 17.59 10.27 -5.45
C THR A 226 17.10 8.94 -4.92
N ILE A 227 15.84 8.64 -5.13
CA ILE A 227 15.22 7.34 -4.82
C ILE A 227 14.83 6.69 -6.14
N ARG A 228 15.40 5.52 -6.45
CA ARG A 228 15.08 4.75 -7.66
C ARG A 228 14.49 3.41 -7.30
N ARG A 229 13.22 3.21 -7.58
CA ARG A 229 12.51 1.94 -7.39
C ARG A 229 13.10 0.86 -8.31
N VAL A 230 13.42 -0.31 -7.75
CA VAL A 230 14.02 -1.45 -8.47
C VAL A 230 13.14 -2.71 -8.38
N GLU A 231 12.21 -2.78 -7.43
CA GLU A 231 11.26 -3.89 -7.29
C GLU A 231 9.90 -3.36 -6.87
N THR A 232 8.83 -3.97 -7.35
CA THR A 232 7.46 -3.63 -6.97
C THR A 232 6.60 -4.89 -6.94
N LEU A 233 5.95 -5.14 -5.82
CA LEU A 233 4.84 -6.07 -5.76
C LEU A 233 3.53 -5.29 -5.78
N PHE A 234 2.69 -5.66 -6.71
CA PHE A 234 1.35 -5.10 -6.81
C PHE A 234 0.37 -5.96 -6.03
N TYR A 235 -0.61 -5.29 -5.47
CA TYR A 235 -1.75 -5.99 -4.93
C TYR A 235 -2.35 -6.91 -6.02
N PRO A 236 -2.74 -8.13 -5.73
CA PRO A 236 -3.01 -8.69 -4.40
C PRO A 236 -1.81 -9.40 -3.74
N ASN A 237 -0.65 -9.44 -4.37
CA ASN A 237 0.54 -10.04 -3.74
C ASN A 237 1.00 -9.10 -2.60
N SER A 238 0.62 -9.41 -1.36
CA SER A 238 0.85 -8.53 -0.23
C SER A 238 1.23 -9.31 1.03
N PHE A 239 2.39 -9.01 1.57
CA PHE A 239 2.84 -9.52 2.86
C PHE A 239 1.96 -9.03 4.02
N GLY A 240 1.49 -7.78 3.93
CA GLY A 240 0.57 -7.24 4.93
C GLY A 240 -0.76 -7.98 4.94
N GLN A 241 -1.33 -8.26 3.76
CA GLN A 241 -2.58 -9.05 3.64
C GLN A 241 -2.38 -10.49 4.11
N PHE A 242 -1.27 -11.13 3.76
CA PHE A 242 -0.90 -12.45 4.25
C PHE A 242 -0.91 -12.50 5.78
N TYR A 243 -0.27 -11.53 6.43
CA TYR A 243 -0.19 -11.49 7.88
C TYR A 243 -1.53 -11.13 8.54
N THR A 244 -2.30 -10.26 7.92
CA THR A 244 -3.66 -9.92 8.35
C THR A 244 -4.61 -11.13 8.26
N ALA A 245 -4.47 -11.97 7.24
CA ALA A 245 -5.24 -13.21 7.13
C ALA A 245 -5.00 -14.12 8.36
N CYS A 246 -3.74 -14.30 8.77
CA CYS A 246 -3.40 -14.99 10.01
C CYS A 246 -4.09 -14.37 11.23
N THR A 247 -4.02 -13.05 11.35
CA THR A 247 -4.65 -12.30 12.45
C THR A 247 -6.13 -12.64 12.57
N GLN A 248 -6.83 -12.70 11.45
CA GLN A 248 -8.27 -12.98 11.41
C GLN A 248 -8.62 -14.44 11.74
N ILE A 249 -7.90 -15.40 11.16
CA ILE A 249 -8.20 -16.83 11.40
C ILE A 249 -7.94 -17.24 12.85
N LEU A 250 -6.99 -16.57 13.50
CA LEU A 250 -6.72 -16.74 14.93
C LEU A 250 -7.70 -15.96 15.83
N GLY A 251 -8.73 -15.33 15.24
CA GLY A 251 -9.82 -14.65 15.98
C GLY A 251 -9.46 -13.26 16.47
N PHE A 252 -8.36 -12.68 16.01
CA PHE A 252 -7.97 -11.32 16.36
C PHE A 252 -8.54 -10.29 15.38
N LYS A 253 -8.46 -9.01 15.73
CA LYS A 253 -8.98 -7.92 14.90
C LYS A 253 -7.91 -7.47 13.89
N ALA A 254 -8.20 -7.66 12.60
CA ALA A 254 -7.39 -7.19 11.48
C ALA A 254 -7.16 -5.67 11.53
N GLY A 255 -5.98 -5.24 11.12
CA GLY A 255 -5.55 -3.84 11.10
C GLY A 255 -5.30 -3.24 12.50
N ARG A 256 -5.32 -4.08 13.56
CA ARG A 256 -5.08 -3.62 14.94
C ARG A 256 -4.29 -4.59 15.80
N HIS A 257 -4.40 -5.88 15.53
CA HIS A 257 -3.89 -6.92 16.42
C HIS A 257 -2.78 -7.76 15.79
N GLU A 258 -2.20 -7.34 14.70
CA GLU A 258 -1.09 -8.02 14.00
C GLU A 258 0.10 -8.26 14.94
N GLY A 259 0.44 -7.29 15.79
CA GLY A 259 1.50 -7.45 16.79
C GLY A 259 1.23 -8.54 17.83
N LYS A 260 -0.03 -8.95 18.06
CA LYS A 260 -0.36 -10.10 18.93
C LYS A 260 0.07 -11.41 18.30
N ILE A 261 0.01 -11.51 16.96
CA ILE A 261 0.48 -12.70 16.24
C ILE A 261 1.99 -12.84 16.40
N THR A 262 2.75 -11.75 16.28
CA THR A 262 4.21 -11.74 16.49
C THR A 262 4.57 -12.25 17.88
N GLY A 263 3.82 -11.81 18.92
CA GLY A 263 4.01 -12.33 20.29
C GLY A 263 3.63 -13.80 20.43
N LEU A 264 2.48 -14.21 19.88
CA LEU A 264 2.00 -15.58 19.96
C LEU A 264 2.94 -16.56 19.24
N ALA A 265 3.53 -16.16 18.13
CA ALA A 265 4.50 -16.93 17.36
C ALA A 265 5.75 -17.32 18.19
N GLY A 266 6.06 -16.54 19.23
CA GLY A 266 7.18 -16.85 20.14
C GLY A 266 6.98 -18.14 20.96
N TYR A 267 5.74 -18.58 21.14
CA TYR A 267 5.39 -19.81 21.87
C TYR A 267 5.16 -21.01 20.95
N GLY A 268 5.11 -20.78 19.62
CA GLY A 268 4.89 -21.84 18.64
C GLY A 268 6.16 -22.63 18.34
N LYS A 269 5.96 -23.87 17.90
CA LYS A 269 7.03 -24.75 17.41
C LYS A 269 6.93 -24.92 15.89
N PRO A 270 8.04 -25.19 15.20
CA PRO A 270 8.01 -25.53 13.79
C PRO A 270 7.15 -26.77 13.52
N ASN A 271 6.18 -26.64 12.64
CA ASN A 271 5.38 -27.74 12.13
C ASN A 271 5.59 -27.80 10.61
N PRO A 272 6.41 -28.75 10.09
CA PRO A 272 6.76 -28.81 8.67
C PRO A 272 5.59 -29.07 7.74
N GLU A 273 4.57 -29.80 8.20
CA GLU A 273 3.36 -30.06 7.42
C GLU A 273 2.53 -28.79 7.25
N LEU A 274 2.27 -28.10 8.35
CA LEU A 274 1.55 -26.81 8.36
C LEU A 274 2.29 -25.75 7.55
N LEU A 275 3.62 -25.66 7.68
CA LEU A 275 4.44 -24.73 6.89
C LEU A 275 4.29 -24.99 5.40
N ARG A 276 4.44 -26.25 4.95
CA ARG A 276 4.27 -26.61 3.53
C ARG A 276 2.86 -26.35 3.03
N ALA A 277 1.84 -26.60 3.83
CA ALA A 277 0.46 -26.38 3.48
C ALA A 277 0.14 -24.89 3.29
N ILE A 278 0.61 -24.02 4.19
CA ILE A 278 0.47 -22.56 4.07
C ILE A 278 1.29 -22.05 2.89
N GLU A 279 2.54 -22.49 2.76
CA GLU A 279 3.43 -22.11 1.66
C GLU A 279 2.82 -22.45 0.30
N GLY A 280 2.39 -23.68 0.07
CA GLY A 280 1.76 -24.11 -1.18
C GLY A 280 0.41 -23.44 -1.47
N THR A 281 -0.19 -22.78 -0.48
CA THR A 281 -1.43 -22.01 -0.66
C THR A 281 -1.15 -20.57 -1.10
N PHE A 282 -0.12 -19.94 -0.51
CA PHE A 282 0.15 -18.52 -0.70
C PHE A 282 1.26 -18.20 -1.69
N PHE A 283 2.24 -19.08 -1.85
CA PHE A 283 3.45 -18.77 -2.60
C PHE A 283 3.57 -19.67 -3.83
N ALA A 284 3.77 -19.06 -5.00
CA ALA A 284 4.14 -19.78 -6.21
C ALA A 284 5.68 -20.00 -6.25
N ASP A 285 6.14 -20.97 -7.06
CA ASP A 285 7.52 -21.45 -7.08
C ASP A 285 8.58 -20.38 -7.41
N ASP A 286 8.21 -19.30 -8.08
CA ASP A 286 9.12 -18.26 -8.60
C ASP A 286 9.22 -16.99 -7.74
N GLY A 287 8.50 -16.90 -6.64
CA GLY A 287 8.51 -15.72 -5.77
C GLY A 287 7.23 -15.56 -4.95
N PHE A 288 7.09 -14.40 -4.30
CA PHE A 288 5.87 -14.05 -3.60
C PHE A 288 4.77 -13.68 -4.61
N ARG A 289 4.21 -14.67 -5.27
CA ARG A 289 2.95 -14.56 -6.00
C ARG A 289 1.92 -15.40 -5.29
N LEU A 290 0.75 -14.83 -5.04
CA LEU A 290 -0.35 -15.60 -4.49
C LEU A 290 -0.74 -16.69 -5.48
N HIS A 291 -0.80 -17.93 -5.01
CA HIS A 291 -1.15 -19.08 -5.84
C HIS A 291 -2.58 -18.91 -6.40
N LYS A 292 -2.79 -19.26 -7.67
CA LYS A 292 -4.11 -19.15 -8.35
C LYS A 292 -5.25 -19.83 -7.59
N ARG A 293 -4.97 -20.92 -6.90
CA ARG A 293 -5.90 -21.65 -6.03
C ARG A 293 -6.54 -20.80 -4.96
N TYR A 294 -5.78 -19.84 -4.44
CA TYR A 294 -6.22 -18.92 -3.41
C TYR A 294 -7.33 -17.98 -3.90
N TYR A 295 -7.30 -17.59 -5.18
CA TYR A 295 -8.33 -16.78 -5.80
C TYR A 295 -9.56 -17.57 -6.18
N SER A 296 -9.38 -18.78 -6.74
CA SER A 296 -10.47 -19.54 -7.32
C SER A 296 -11.41 -20.18 -6.29
N GLU A 297 -10.91 -20.50 -5.11
CA GLU A 297 -11.69 -21.24 -4.10
C GLU A 297 -12.41 -20.34 -3.08
N GLY A 298 -11.99 -19.11 -2.87
CA GLY A 298 -12.49 -18.29 -1.76
C GLY A 298 -13.04 -16.92 -2.11
N PHE A 299 -12.58 -16.32 -3.19
CA PHE A 299 -12.72 -14.89 -3.41
C PHE A 299 -14.10 -14.42 -3.88
N LEU A 300 -14.91 -15.26 -4.47
CA LEU A 300 -15.96 -14.82 -5.39
C LEU A 300 -17.37 -15.33 -5.15
N ARG A 301 -17.69 -15.83 -4.00
CA ARG A 301 -19.09 -16.03 -3.62
C ARG A 301 -19.51 -15.01 -2.58
N PRO A 302 -19.91 -13.79 -2.99
CA PRO A 302 -20.45 -12.83 -2.05
C PRO A 302 -21.72 -13.44 -1.44
N ARG A 303 -21.76 -13.52 -0.12
CA ARG A 303 -22.97 -13.92 0.60
C ARG A 303 -24.05 -12.84 0.41
N ARG A 304 -25.31 -13.19 0.53
CA ARG A 304 -26.43 -12.21 0.48
C ARG A 304 -26.23 -11.05 1.46
N SER A 305 -25.62 -11.31 2.62
CA SER A 305 -25.26 -10.27 3.60
C SER A 305 -24.23 -9.27 3.06
N THR A 306 -23.29 -9.71 2.21
CA THR A 306 -22.23 -8.87 1.64
C THR A 306 -22.82 -7.80 0.72
N TRP A 307 -23.77 -8.17 -0.14
CA TRP A 307 -24.48 -7.23 -1.01
C TRP A 307 -25.33 -6.22 -0.23
N ARG A 308 -25.96 -6.65 0.85
CA ARG A 308 -26.72 -5.73 1.75
C ARG A 308 -25.79 -4.73 2.45
N ASP A 309 -24.64 -5.17 2.91
CA ASP A 309 -23.66 -4.32 3.59
C ASP A 309 -23.01 -3.33 2.61
N LEU A 310 -22.75 -3.77 1.36
CA LEU A 310 -22.24 -2.91 0.29
C LEU A 310 -23.28 -1.84 -0.09
N ALA A 311 -24.55 -2.25 -0.31
CA ALA A 311 -25.63 -1.33 -0.63
C ALA A 311 -25.94 -0.33 0.50
N ALA A 312 -25.69 -0.72 1.76
CA ALA A 312 -25.84 0.14 2.92
C ALA A 312 -24.59 0.98 3.23
N GLY A 313 -23.55 0.94 2.38
CA GLY A 313 -22.30 1.66 2.59
C GLY A 313 -21.50 1.21 3.83
N ARG A 314 -21.83 0.03 4.39
CA ARG A 314 -21.19 -0.53 5.59
C ARG A 314 -19.97 -1.41 5.28
N LEU A 315 -19.73 -1.72 4.03
CA LEU A 315 -18.64 -2.56 3.56
C LEU A 315 -17.75 -1.75 2.64
N ASP A 316 -16.51 -1.55 3.07
CA ASP A 316 -15.44 -1.16 2.16
C ASP A 316 -14.86 -2.39 1.45
N LEU A 317 -14.10 -2.17 0.38
CA LEU A 317 -13.50 -3.24 -0.41
C LEU A 317 -12.53 -4.08 0.42
N PHE A 318 -11.83 -3.45 1.35
CA PHE A 318 -10.92 -4.09 2.27
C PHE A 318 -11.64 -5.09 3.19
N SER A 319 -12.78 -4.69 3.77
CA SER A 319 -13.62 -5.58 4.57
C SER A 319 -14.25 -6.71 3.76
N PHE A 320 -14.54 -6.48 2.47
CA PHE A 320 -15.04 -7.49 1.54
C PHE A 320 -14.00 -8.59 1.29
N GLU A 321 -12.77 -8.20 1.01
CA GLU A 321 -11.66 -9.12 0.77
C GLU A 321 -11.40 -10.01 1.98
N TYR A 322 -11.28 -9.44 3.16
CA TYR A 322 -10.99 -10.17 4.40
C TYR A 322 -12.04 -11.24 4.75
N ARG A 323 -13.30 -11.00 4.46
CA ARG A 323 -14.36 -11.97 4.77
C ARG A 323 -14.27 -13.24 3.91
N ASN A 324 -13.73 -13.15 2.72
CA ASN A 324 -13.69 -14.25 1.77
C ASN A 324 -12.48 -15.18 1.96
N TYR A 325 -11.35 -14.66 2.43
CA TYR A 325 -10.16 -15.47 2.77
C TYR A 325 -10.35 -16.41 3.95
N LYS A 326 -11.28 -16.11 4.82
CA LYS A 326 -11.40 -16.76 6.11
C LYS A 326 -11.72 -18.25 6.05
N VAL A 327 -12.49 -18.70 5.06
CA VAL A 327 -13.00 -20.07 5.04
C VAL A 327 -11.97 -21.10 4.55
N PRO A 328 -11.28 -20.90 3.42
CA PRO A 328 -10.25 -21.85 2.97
C PRO A 328 -9.08 -21.93 3.96
N LEU A 329 -8.60 -20.77 4.45
CA LEU A 329 -7.53 -20.71 5.44
C LEU A 329 -7.90 -21.35 6.75
N LYS A 330 -9.12 -21.14 7.22
CA LYS A 330 -9.58 -21.78 8.46
C LYS A 330 -9.53 -23.31 8.33
N ARG A 331 -9.95 -23.86 7.20
CA ARG A 331 -9.86 -25.31 6.97
C ARG A 331 -8.42 -25.81 6.97
N LEU A 332 -7.48 -25.02 6.45
CA LEU A 332 -6.06 -25.37 6.39
C LEU A 332 -5.42 -25.45 7.77
N VAL A 333 -5.85 -24.62 8.70
CA VAL A 333 -5.26 -24.49 10.04
C VAL A 333 -6.09 -25.16 11.13
N ASP A 334 -7.30 -25.65 10.81
CA ASP A 334 -8.14 -26.36 11.78
C ASP A 334 -7.40 -27.59 12.33
N GLY A 335 -7.47 -27.77 13.65
CA GLY A 335 -6.79 -28.86 14.36
C GLY A 335 -5.35 -28.56 14.77
N HIS A 336 -4.77 -27.45 14.34
CA HIS A 336 -3.43 -27.02 14.78
C HIS A 336 -3.49 -26.05 15.96
N PRO A 337 -2.53 -26.11 16.91
CA PRO A 337 -2.40 -25.13 17.99
C PRO A 337 -2.22 -23.71 17.42
N ARG A 338 -2.85 -22.74 18.08
CA ARG A 338 -2.82 -21.33 17.61
C ARG A 338 -1.40 -20.76 17.53
N GLU A 339 -0.55 -21.19 18.44
CA GLU A 339 0.86 -20.81 18.54
C GLU A 339 1.66 -21.33 17.33
N GLU A 340 1.40 -22.57 16.91
CA GLU A 340 2.04 -23.16 15.71
C GLU A 340 1.58 -22.47 14.44
N VAL A 341 0.28 -22.13 14.32
CA VAL A 341 -0.23 -21.35 13.20
C VAL A 341 0.43 -19.96 13.17
N ALA A 342 0.50 -19.28 14.29
CA ALA A 342 1.17 -17.98 14.38
C ALA A 342 2.65 -18.07 14.02
N PHE A 343 3.34 -19.12 14.51
CA PHE A 343 4.74 -19.39 14.17
C PHE A 343 4.93 -19.59 12.67
N ALA A 344 4.09 -20.40 12.05
CA ALA A 344 4.20 -20.70 10.62
C ALA A 344 4.07 -19.45 9.76
N PHE A 345 3.07 -18.59 10.02
CA PHE A 345 2.89 -17.34 9.31
C PHE A 345 4.04 -16.36 9.55
N GLN A 346 4.52 -16.24 10.79
CA GLN A 346 5.65 -15.37 11.12
C GLN A 346 6.93 -15.84 10.41
N HIS A 347 7.22 -17.13 10.47
CA HIS A 347 8.39 -17.72 9.83
C HIS A 347 8.39 -17.54 8.31
N LEU A 348 7.23 -17.76 7.66
CA LEU A 348 7.07 -17.56 6.23
C LEU A 348 7.21 -16.08 5.85
N LEU A 349 6.64 -15.16 6.62
CA LEU A 349 6.83 -13.74 6.41
C LEU A 349 8.31 -13.35 6.46
N GLU A 350 9.02 -13.75 7.51
CA GLU A 350 10.46 -13.46 7.69
C GLU A 350 11.26 -14.01 6.50
N ARG A 351 11.07 -15.29 6.17
CA ARG A 351 11.79 -15.99 5.10
C ARG A 351 11.58 -15.34 3.73
N GLU A 352 10.33 -15.08 3.37
CA GLU A 352 10.01 -14.59 2.03
C GLU A 352 10.41 -13.12 1.84
N VAL A 353 10.22 -12.28 2.84
CA VAL A 353 10.67 -10.88 2.75
C VAL A 353 12.20 -10.81 2.68
N VAL A 354 12.92 -11.57 3.51
CA VAL A 354 14.39 -11.66 3.45
C VAL A 354 14.84 -12.15 2.07
N ARG A 355 14.21 -13.21 1.55
CA ARG A 355 14.52 -13.75 0.22
C ARG A 355 14.35 -12.72 -0.89
N LEU A 356 13.27 -11.95 -0.84
CA LEU A 356 12.98 -10.92 -1.84
C LEU A 356 13.98 -9.77 -1.76
N VAL A 357 14.26 -9.25 -0.56
CA VAL A 357 15.21 -8.14 -0.38
C VAL A 357 16.64 -8.56 -0.73
N ARG A 358 17.04 -9.80 -0.40
CA ARG A 358 18.37 -10.35 -0.68
C ARG A 358 18.74 -10.30 -2.16
N ARG A 359 17.78 -10.40 -3.08
CA ARG A 359 18.00 -10.28 -4.54
C ARG A 359 18.61 -8.92 -4.94
N HIS A 360 18.43 -7.93 -4.08
CA HIS A 360 18.86 -6.56 -4.33
C HIS A 360 20.09 -6.14 -3.53
N VAL A 361 20.66 -7.06 -2.72
CA VAL A 361 21.89 -6.85 -1.95
C VAL A 361 23.08 -7.36 -2.75
N ASN A 362 24.05 -6.51 -3.04
CA ASN A 362 25.22 -6.82 -3.85
C ASN A 362 26.38 -7.40 -3.02
N GLY A 363 26.15 -8.52 -2.29
CA GLY A 363 27.23 -9.31 -1.70
C GLY A 363 28.02 -8.70 -0.54
N GLY A 364 27.62 -7.54 0.00
CA GLY A 364 28.28 -6.85 1.11
C GLY A 364 27.30 -6.30 2.14
N PRO A 365 27.80 -5.77 3.28
CA PRO A 365 26.94 -5.15 4.27
C PRO A 365 26.14 -3.98 3.68
N VAL A 366 24.84 -3.92 3.96
CA VAL A 366 23.89 -2.95 3.40
C VAL A 366 23.33 -2.04 4.48
N ASN A 367 23.12 -0.77 4.14
CA ASN A 367 22.28 0.10 4.95
C ASN A 367 20.82 -0.13 4.52
N LEU A 368 19.94 -0.37 5.48
CA LEU A 368 18.51 -0.60 5.24
C LEU A 368 17.69 0.55 5.82
N ALA A 369 16.67 0.96 5.08
CA ALA A 369 15.64 1.86 5.57
C ALA A 369 14.26 1.21 5.32
N LEU A 370 13.47 1.04 6.38
CA LEU A 370 12.24 0.26 6.38
C LEU A 370 11.04 1.16 6.69
N ALA A 371 10.01 1.13 5.85
CA ALA A 371 8.79 1.89 6.07
C ALA A 371 7.53 1.11 5.65
N GLY A 372 6.38 1.50 6.21
CA GLY A 372 5.08 0.85 6.01
C GLY A 372 4.71 -0.09 7.16
N GLY A 373 3.41 -0.41 7.25
CA GLY A 373 2.83 -1.10 8.39
C GLY A 373 3.40 -2.50 8.67
N VAL A 374 3.93 -3.20 7.67
CA VAL A 374 4.53 -4.54 7.85
C VAL A 374 5.79 -4.45 8.71
N PHE A 375 6.54 -3.36 8.65
CA PHE A 375 7.75 -3.17 9.45
C PHE A 375 7.51 -2.72 10.89
N ALA A 376 6.24 -2.61 11.32
CA ALA A 376 5.92 -2.65 12.75
C ALA A 376 6.23 -4.01 13.39
N ASN A 377 6.52 -5.05 12.57
CA ASN A 377 6.93 -6.38 13.00
C ASN A 377 8.42 -6.41 13.34
N VAL A 378 8.75 -6.24 14.62
CA VAL A 378 10.14 -6.19 15.10
C VAL A 378 10.94 -7.46 14.84
N ARG A 379 10.30 -8.64 14.76
CA ARG A 379 10.98 -9.90 14.44
C ARG A 379 11.43 -9.93 12.99
N LEU A 380 10.59 -9.42 12.08
CA LEU A 380 10.94 -9.28 10.66
C LEU A 380 12.13 -8.32 10.50
N ASN A 381 12.12 -7.19 11.20
CA ASN A 381 13.22 -6.21 11.15
C ASN A 381 14.54 -6.85 11.65
N HIS A 382 14.45 -7.62 12.74
CA HIS A 382 15.61 -8.38 13.24
C HIS A 382 16.11 -9.42 12.22
N ALA A 383 15.22 -10.17 11.59
CA ALA A 383 15.57 -11.14 10.57
C ALA A 383 16.28 -10.49 9.38
N LEU A 384 15.75 -9.34 8.88
CA LEU A 384 16.39 -8.57 7.82
C LEU A 384 17.78 -8.09 8.23
N SER A 385 17.92 -7.53 9.42
CA SER A 385 19.20 -7.05 9.93
C SER A 385 20.25 -8.17 9.98
N LYS A 386 19.89 -9.31 10.55
CA LYS A 386 20.79 -10.46 10.73
C LYS A 386 21.13 -11.15 9.40
N GLU A 387 20.10 -11.49 8.61
CA GLU A 387 20.25 -12.33 7.43
C GLU A 387 20.87 -11.57 6.23
N LEU A 388 20.78 -10.24 6.20
CA LEU A 388 21.36 -9.40 5.17
C LEU A 388 22.65 -8.70 5.64
N ALA A 389 23.15 -9.02 6.82
CA ALA A 389 24.31 -8.38 7.44
C ALA A 389 24.23 -6.83 7.37
N ALA A 390 23.09 -6.29 7.80
CA ALA A 390 22.85 -4.85 7.73
C ALA A 390 23.84 -4.08 8.61
N ARG A 391 24.50 -3.04 8.05
CA ARG A 391 25.33 -2.10 8.83
C ARG A 391 24.48 -1.19 9.69
N SER A 392 23.36 -0.77 9.15
CA SER A 392 22.38 0.06 9.82
C SER A 392 20.97 -0.33 9.37
N ILE A 393 20.01 -0.09 10.24
CA ILE A 393 18.58 -0.27 9.96
C ILE A 393 17.82 0.90 10.57
N TYR A 394 16.98 1.55 9.75
CA TYR A 394 16.19 2.71 10.11
C TYR A 394 14.71 2.39 10.00
#